data_90f066d8e9e9205ca77dbe673cc81ffc
#
_entry.id   90f066d8e9e9205ca77dbe673cc81ffc
#
_cell.length_a   1.000
_cell.length_b   1.000
_cell.length_c   1.000
_cell.angle_alpha   90.00
_cell.angle_beta   90.00
_cell.angle_gamma   90.00
#
_symmetry.space_group_name_H-M   'P 1'
#
loop_
_entity.id
_entity.type
_entity.pdbx_description
1 polymer ?
#
loop_
_entity_poly.entity_id
_entity_poly.type
_entity_poly.pdbx_seq_one_letter_code
_entity_poly.pdbx_strand_id
1 'polypeptide(L)'
;MRILIALVTLPLLGLLPGRSLAGPPVPGISGVSGTIRGGEARVRFTLQNAFTPEMVEALKSGIEITFKTTVEVERVYRNWFDRQMGHVNYTRSVRYEALSRVYRLHRGDGDELLPDVLAALDRMTRFEVAVPVTGDVEKGKPYRARVHARLDKVGLSEPLRSIFFFSSLWDVETDWAHGDLKTP
;
A
#
# COMPACT_ATOMS: atom_id res chain seq x y z
N MET A 1 21.36 33.00 -71.38
CA MET A 1 20.71 33.45 -70.13
C MET A 1 20.25 32.17 -69.38
N ARG A 2 21.07 31.68 -68.48
CA ARG A 2 20.88 30.38 -67.74
C ARG A 2 20.26 30.71 -66.42
N ILE A 3 19.03 30.23 -66.15
CA ILE A 3 18.33 30.36 -64.87
C ILE A 3 18.70 29.13 -64.05
N LEU A 4 19.38 29.39 -62.94
CA LEU A 4 19.76 28.36 -61.94
C LEU A 4 18.60 28.26 -60.91
N ILE A 5 17.88 27.13 -60.92
CA ILE A 5 16.84 26.84 -59.93
C ILE A 5 17.53 26.18 -58.74
N ALA A 6 17.64 26.90 -57.62
CA ALA A 6 18.12 26.36 -56.34
C ALA A 6 16.99 25.58 -55.65
N LEU A 7 17.20 24.25 -55.54
CA LEU A 7 16.30 23.35 -54.83
C LEU A 7 16.60 23.45 -53.31
N VAL A 8 15.70 24.09 -52.56
CA VAL A 8 15.78 24.19 -51.10
C VAL A 8 15.20 22.90 -50.52
N THR A 9 16.06 22.03 -50.02
CA THR A 9 15.68 20.84 -49.27
C THR A 9 15.43 21.25 -47.82
N LEU A 10 14.17 21.20 -47.37
CA LEU A 10 13.74 21.42 -46.00
C LEU A 10 13.97 20.13 -45.18
N PRO A 11 14.76 20.12 -44.11
CA PRO A 11 14.91 18.94 -43.28
C PRO A 11 13.63 18.69 -42.50
N LEU A 12 12.99 17.54 -42.72
CA LEU A 12 11.87 17.02 -41.94
C LEU A 12 12.38 16.66 -40.55
N LEU A 13 12.19 17.57 -39.59
CA LEU A 13 12.53 17.35 -38.19
C LEU A 13 11.56 16.32 -37.63
N GLY A 14 12.01 15.05 -37.51
CA GLY A 14 11.22 13.94 -36.97
C GLY A 14 10.79 14.25 -35.53
N LEU A 15 9.47 14.30 -35.28
CA LEU A 15 8.88 14.26 -33.95
C LEU A 15 9.23 12.90 -33.33
N LEU A 16 10.25 12.87 -32.49
CA LEU A 16 10.47 11.74 -31.58
C LEU A 16 9.36 11.75 -30.52
N PRO A 17 8.61 10.66 -30.36
CA PRO A 17 7.64 10.58 -29.26
C PRO A 17 8.38 10.72 -27.95
N GLY A 18 8.08 11.79 -27.20
CA GLY A 18 8.64 12.03 -25.88
C GLY A 18 8.31 10.84 -24.97
N ARG A 19 9.34 10.12 -24.52
CA ARG A 19 9.20 9.18 -23.41
C ARG A 19 8.81 10.01 -22.18
N SER A 20 7.56 9.90 -21.77
CA SER A 20 7.14 10.37 -20.45
C SER A 20 8.01 9.64 -19.41
N LEU A 21 8.90 10.37 -18.77
CA LEU A 21 9.58 9.91 -17.58
C LEU A 21 8.50 9.86 -16.47
N ALA A 22 7.80 8.72 -16.36
CA ALA A 22 6.95 8.47 -15.22
C ALA A 22 7.85 8.51 -13.99
N GLY A 23 7.53 9.38 -13.03
CA GLY A 23 8.21 9.40 -11.73
C GLY A 23 8.08 8.03 -11.03
N PRO A 24 8.85 7.79 -9.95
CA PRO A 24 8.74 6.54 -9.20
C PRO A 24 7.28 6.35 -8.75
N PRO A 25 6.77 5.10 -8.81
CA PRO A 25 5.40 4.81 -8.43
C PRO A 25 5.17 5.17 -6.96
N VAL A 26 4.16 6.00 -6.70
CA VAL A 26 3.81 6.46 -5.35
C VAL A 26 3.08 5.34 -4.61
N PRO A 27 3.44 5.05 -3.34
CA PRO A 27 2.70 4.12 -2.51
C PRO A 27 1.24 4.57 -2.32
N GLY A 28 0.31 3.62 -2.33
CA GLY A 28 -1.10 3.94 -2.19
C GLY A 28 -1.94 2.75 -1.72
N ILE A 29 -3.21 3.00 -1.49
CA ILE A 29 -4.20 2.00 -1.11
C ILE A 29 -5.32 2.00 -2.14
N SER A 30 -5.75 0.81 -2.56
CA SER A 30 -6.86 0.64 -3.49
C SER A 30 -7.87 -0.40 -3.00
N GLY A 31 -9.08 -0.36 -3.56
CA GLY A 31 -10.11 -1.37 -3.33
C GLY A 31 -10.66 -1.40 -1.90
N VAL A 32 -10.60 -0.28 -1.17
CA VAL A 32 -11.16 -0.19 0.18
C VAL A 32 -12.66 -0.46 0.12
N SER A 33 -13.08 -1.54 0.77
CA SER A 33 -14.49 -1.98 0.80
C SER A 33 -14.73 -2.89 1.99
N GLY A 34 -15.99 -3.11 2.34
CA GLY A 34 -16.29 -4.04 3.43
C GLY A 34 -17.75 -4.11 3.81
N THR A 35 -18.01 -4.83 4.90
CA THR A 35 -19.35 -5.03 5.46
C THR A 35 -19.31 -4.89 6.97
N ILE A 36 -20.36 -4.34 7.56
CA ILE A 36 -20.55 -4.31 9.02
C ILE A 36 -21.60 -5.35 9.39
N ARG A 37 -21.27 -6.27 10.28
CA ARG A 37 -22.20 -7.27 10.81
C ARG A 37 -21.86 -7.62 12.25
N GLY A 38 -22.86 -7.77 13.11
CA GLY A 38 -22.67 -8.27 14.49
C GLY A 38 -21.69 -7.47 15.33
N GLY A 39 -21.60 -6.15 15.14
CA GLY A 39 -20.66 -5.31 15.90
C GLY A 39 -19.23 -5.34 15.37
N GLU A 40 -18.99 -5.90 14.18
CA GLU A 40 -17.68 -5.98 13.54
C GLU A 40 -17.76 -5.49 12.09
N ALA A 41 -16.79 -4.67 11.67
CA ALA A 41 -16.59 -4.33 10.28
C ALA A 41 -15.44 -5.16 9.70
N ARG A 42 -15.68 -5.87 8.60
CA ARG A 42 -14.63 -6.54 7.83
C ARG A 42 -14.25 -5.66 6.66
N VAL A 43 -13.04 -5.13 6.72
CA VAL A 43 -12.50 -4.18 5.74
C VAL A 43 -11.44 -4.86 4.89
N ARG A 44 -11.61 -4.79 3.56
CA ARG A 44 -10.63 -5.30 2.58
C ARG A 44 -10.00 -4.13 1.84
N PHE A 45 -8.70 -4.26 1.55
CA PHE A 45 -7.96 -3.30 0.75
C PHE A 45 -6.65 -3.92 0.25
N THR A 46 -6.02 -3.23 -0.71
CA THR A 46 -4.73 -3.64 -1.27
C THR A 46 -3.76 -2.47 -1.25
N LEU A 47 -2.54 -2.71 -0.74
CA LEU A 47 -1.44 -1.77 -0.87
C LEU A 47 -0.89 -1.82 -2.30
N GLN A 48 -0.71 -0.65 -2.90
CA GLN A 48 -0.13 -0.47 -4.23
C GLN A 48 1.27 0.13 -4.10
N ASN A 49 2.21 -0.34 -4.91
CA ASN A 49 3.59 0.18 -4.94
C ASN A 49 4.29 0.21 -3.56
N ALA A 50 3.94 -0.75 -2.69
CA ALA A 50 4.42 -0.79 -1.32
C ALA A 50 5.85 -1.32 -1.19
N PHE A 51 6.38 -1.97 -2.22
CA PHE A 51 7.73 -2.54 -2.24
C PHE A 51 8.55 -1.94 -3.37
N THR A 52 9.70 -1.37 -3.03
CA THR A 52 10.71 -1.00 -4.01
C THR A 52 11.60 -2.21 -4.36
N PRO A 53 12.31 -2.19 -5.50
CA PRO A 53 13.28 -3.25 -5.83
C PRO A 53 14.31 -3.49 -4.72
N GLU A 54 14.78 -2.42 -4.07
CA GLU A 54 15.75 -2.48 -2.97
C GLU A 54 15.16 -3.16 -1.73
N MET A 55 13.90 -2.91 -1.42
CA MET A 55 13.18 -3.60 -0.33
C MET A 55 13.07 -5.10 -0.62
N VAL A 56 12.81 -5.48 -1.86
CA VAL A 56 12.74 -6.90 -2.26
C VAL A 56 14.10 -7.59 -2.10
N GLU A 57 15.20 -6.94 -2.48
CA GLU A 57 16.54 -7.48 -2.30
C GLU A 57 16.93 -7.56 -0.81
N ALA A 58 16.56 -6.56 -0.01
CA ALA A 58 16.73 -6.60 1.44
C ALA A 58 15.97 -7.76 2.09
N LEU A 59 14.71 -7.97 1.68
CA LEU A 59 13.90 -9.11 2.14
C LEU A 59 14.55 -10.45 1.79
N LYS A 60 15.05 -10.64 0.57
CA LYS A 60 15.79 -11.84 0.16
C LYS A 60 17.08 -12.06 0.97
N SER A 61 17.66 -10.97 1.47
CA SER A 61 18.84 -11.00 2.35
C SER A 61 18.48 -11.28 3.81
N GLY A 62 17.21 -11.52 4.14
CA GLY A 62 16.73 -11.84 5.49
C GLY A 62 16.38 -10.63 6.35
N ILE A 63 16.34 -9.42 5.76
CA ILE A 63 15.87 -8.22 6.47
C ILE A 63 14.34 -8.30 6.61
N GLU A 64 13.84 -8.11 7.82
CA GLU A 64 12.41 -8.10 8.09
C GLU A 64 11.80 -6.77 7.62
N ILE A 65 10.69 -6.88 6.89
CA ILE A 65 9.90 -5.74 6.45
C ILE A 65 8.56 -5.75 7.17
N THR A 66 8.24 -4.65 7.84
CA THR A 66 7.03 -4.51 8.64
C THR A 66 6.20 -3.33 8.18
N PHE A 67 4.91 -3.56 7.92
CA PHE A 67 3.92 -2.50 7.70
C PHE A 67 3.01 -2.36 8.90
N LYS A 68 2.76 -1.11 9.28
CA LYS A 68 1.72 -0.70 10.24
C LYS A 68 0.58 -0.08 9.47
N THR A 69 -0.62 -0.60 9.68
CA THR A 69 -1.84 -0.13 9.02
C THR A 69 -2.84 0.31 10.06
N THR A 70 -3.40 1.50 9.89
CA THR A 70 -4.52 2.01 10.69
C THR A 70 -5.79 1.88 9.88
N VAL A 71 -6.81 1.26 10.46
CA VAL A 71 -8.14 1.14 9.86
C VAL A 71 -9.16 1.76 10.80
N GLU A 72 -9.91 2.72 10.30
CA GLU A 72 -10.98 3.41 11.02
C GLU A 72 -12.32 3.14 10.36
N VAL A 73 -13.36 3.04 11.15
CA VAL A 73 -14.74 2.91 10.69
C VAL A 73 -15.51 4.14 11.18
N GLU A 74 -16.14 4.84 10.26
CA GLU A 74 -16.86 6.08 10.52
C GLU A 74 -18.31 5.97 10.04
N ARG A 75 -19.23 6.57 10.81
CA ARG A 75 -20.57 6.92 10.32
C ARG A 75 -20.51 8.28 9.65
N VAL A 76 -20.94 8.36 8.41
CA VAL A 76 -20.92 9.58 7.60
C VAL A 76 -22.17 10.39 7.84
N TYR A 77 -22.02 11.70 8.12
CA TYR A 77 -23.11 12.65 8.29
C TYR A 77 -23.03 13.75 7.22
N ARG A 78 -24.17 14.08 6.59
CA ARG A 78 -24.22 15.06 5.50
C ARG A 78 -23.90 16.49 5.96
N ASN A 79 -24.28 16.87 7.17
CA ASN A 79 -24.20 18.26 7.66
C ASN A 79 -23.50 18.36 9.03
N TRP A 80 -22.71 17.36 9.42
CA TRP A 80 -22.00 17.29 10.69
C TRP A 80 -20.69 16.50 10.51
N PHE A 81 -19.83 16.58 11.52
CA PHE A 81 -18.59 15.78 11.53
C PHE A 81 -18.91 14.29 11.54
N ASP A 82 -18.14 13.51 10.78
CA ASP A 82 -18.22 12.06 10.77
C ASP A 82 -17.89 11.52 12.16
N ARG A 83 -18.61 10.48 12.58
CA ARG A 83 -18.42 9.87 13.90
C ARG A 83 -17.61 8.60 13.76
N GLN A 84 -16.45 8.57 14.41
CA GLN A 84 -15.67 7.35 14.51
C GLN A 84 -16.44 6.30 15.33
N MET A 85 -16.60 5.11 14.76
CA MET A 85 -17.33 3.97 15.33
C MET A 85 -16.39 2.84 15.71
N GLY A 86 -15.22 2.77 15.10
CA GLY A 86 -14.23 1.73 15.37
C GLY A 86 -12.84 2.13 14.85
N HIS A 87 -11.82 1.52 15.45
CA HIS A 87 -10.44 1.77 15.07
C HIS A 87 -9.58 0.55 15.44
N VAL A 88 -8.64 0.19 14.58
CA VAL A 88 -7.63 -0.82 14.85
C VAL A 88 -6.31 -0.46 14.20
N ASN A 89 -5.21 -0.73 14.92
CA ASN A 89 -3.86 -0.74 14.37
C ASN A 89 -3.46 -2.19 14.10
N TYR A 90 -3.13 -2.48 12.85
CA TYR A 90 -2.77 -3.81 12.40
C TYR A 90 -1.32 -3.81 11.92
N THR A 91 -0.52 -4.75 12.43
CA THR A 91 0.89 -4.90 12.05
C THR A 91 1.07 -6.21 11.29
N ARG A 92 1.82 -6.17 10.20
CA ARG A 92 2.18 -7.34 9.41
C ARG A 92 3.65 -7.24 9.05
N SER A 93 4.41 -8.33 9.28
CA SER A 93 5.81 -8.38 8.90
C SER A 93 6.13 -9.63 8.09
N VAL A 94 7.19 -9.55 7.30
CA VAL A 94 7.71 -10.67 6.53
C VAL A 94 9.23 -10.70 6.59
N ARG A 95 9.80 -11.91 6.74
CA ARG A 95 11.23 -12.15 6.75
C ARG A 95 11.57 -13.44 6.00
N TYR A 96 12.68 -13.45 5.27
CA TYR A 96 13.23 -14.67 4.69
C TYR A 96 14.02 -15.45 5.73
N GLU A 97 13.75 -16.74 5.84
CA GLU A 97 14.48 -17.68 6.69
C GLU A 97 15.41 -18.55 5.84
N ALA A 98 16.71 -18.25 5.88
CA ALA A 98 17.70 -18.91 5.03
C ALA A 98 17.84 -20.41 5.30
N LEU A 99 17.67 -20.86 6.56
CA LEU A 99 17.80 -22.28 6.93
C LEU A 99 16.66 -23.12 6.33
N SER A 100 15.45 -22.66 6.42
CA SER A 100 14.26 -23.35 5.90
C SER A 100 13.92 -22.97 4.47
N ARG A 101 14.56 -21.92 3.92
CA ARG A 101 14.34 -21.37 2.57
C ARG A 101 12.90 -20.96 2.31
N VAL A 102 12.25 -20.40 3.31
CA VAL A 102 10.86 -19.91 3.23
C VAL A 102 10.77 -18.46 3.67
N TYR A 103 9.68 -17.81 3.29
CA TYR A 103 9.33 -16.49 3.80
C TYR A 103 8.31 -16.67 4.93
N ARG A 104 8.65 -16.22 6.14
CA ARG A 104 7.74 -16.20 7.28
C ARG A 104 7.00 -14.88 7.31
N LEU A 105 5.71 -14.94 7.10
CA LEU A 105 4.78 -13.83 7.26
C LEU A 105 4.17 -13.90 8.64
N HIS A 106 4.40 -12.87 9.46
CA HIS A 106 3.76 -12.70 10.75
C HIS A 106 2.55 -11.78 10.63
N ARG A 107 1.41 -12.26 11.11
CA ARG A 107 0.17 -11.51 11.29
C ARG A 107 -0.19 -11.60 12.77
N GLY A 108 -0.94 -10.63 13.29
CA GLY A 108 -1.28 -10.60 14.71
C GLY A 108 -1.94 -11.89 15.26
N ASP A 109 -2.48 -12.74 14.39
CA ASP A 109 -3.16 -14.00 14.68
C ASP A 109 -2.31 -15.26 14.39
N GLY A 110 -1.07 -15.11 13.92
CA GLY A 110 -0.16 -16.24 13.66
C GLY A 110 0.81 -16.03 12.50
N ASP A 111 1.59 -17.08 12.25
CA ASP A 111 2.59 -17.11 11.19
C ASP A 111 2.10 -17.93 10.01
N GLU A 112 2.42 -17.48 8.80
CA GLU A 112 2.21 -18.19 7.55
C GLU A 112 3.58 -18.39 6.86
N LEU A 113 3.86 -19.61 6.40
CA LEU A 113 5.08 -19.92 5.66
C LEU A 113 4.79 -19.90 4.17
N LEU A 114 5.57 -19.13 3.42
CA LEU A 114 5.39 -18.89 2.00
C LEU A 114 6.61 -19.37 1.23
N PRO A 115 6.43 -20.06 0.08
CA PRO A 115 7.53 -20.72 -0.61
C PRO A 115 8.47 -19.78 -1.35
N ASP A 116 7.97 -18.63 -1.78
CA ASP A 116 8.72 -17.71 -2.63
C ASP A 116 8.40 -16.23 -2.35
N VAL A 117 9.22 -15.34 -2.90
CA VAL A 117 9.09 -13.90 -2.69
C VAL A 117 7.80 -13.33 -3.28
N LEU A 118 7.30 -13.84 -4.40
CA LEU A 118 6.10 -13.31 -5.03
C LEU A 118 4.88 -13.60 -4.17
N ALA A 119 4.78 -14.82 -3.64
CA ALA A 119 3.75 -15.18 -2.66
C ALA A 119 3.84 -14.30 -1.41
N ALA A 120 5.05 -14.03 -0.93
CA ALA A 120 5.28 -13.16 0.21
C ALA A 120 4.80 -11.71 -0.04
N LEU A 121 5.16 -11.13 -1.19
CA LEU A 121 4.73 -9.78 -1.56
C LEU A 121 3.22 -9.69 -1.77
N ASP A 122 2.61 -10.69 -2.41
CA ASP A 122 1.15 -10.74 -2.61
C ASP A 122 0.43 -10.76 -1.26
N ARG A 123 0.87 -11.60 -0.33
CA ARG A 123 0.29 -11.71 1.01
C ARG A 123 0.51 -10.47 1.85
N MET A 124 1.65 -9.78 1.69
CA MET A 124 1.95 -8.54 2.40
C MET A 124 1.09 -7.35 1.95
N THR A 125 0.60 -7.39 0.71
CA THR A 125 -0.16 -6.27 0.12
C THR A 125 -1.67 -6.41 0.21
N ARG A 126 -2.23 -7.63 0.32
CA ARG A 126 -3.68 -7.86 0.43
C ARG A 126 -4.12 -8.01 1.87
N PHE A 127 -5.05 -7.18 2.28
CA PHE A 127 -5.55 -7.14 3.65
C PHE A 127 -7.03 -7.46 3.74
N GLU A 128 -7.39 -8.20 4.78
CA GLU A 128 -8.73 -8.30 5.34
C GLU A 128 -8.60 -8.12 6.84
N VAL A 129 -9.18 -7.04 7.36
CA VAL A 129 -9.03 -6.62 8.75
C VAL A 129 -10.39 -6.54 9.41
N ALA A 130 -10.51 -7.16 10.58
CA ALA A 130 -11.69 -7.05 11.44
C ALA A 130 -11.53 -5.85 12.37
N VAL A 131 -12.51 -4.95 12.36
CA VAL A 131 -12.54 -3.74 13.20
C VAL A 131 -13.77 -3.82 14.10
N PRO A 132 -13.59 -3.92 15.41
CA PRO A 132 -14.71 -3.81 16.37
C PRO A 132 -15.43 -2.47 16.21
N VAL A 133 -16.75 -2.51 16.06
CA VAL A 133 -17.58 -1.31 15.91
C VAL A 133 -18.38 -1.08 17.18
N THR A 134 -18.27 0.12 17.75
CA THR A 134 -18.98 0.53 18.96
C THR A 134 -20.22 1.34 18.61
N GLY A 135 -21.31 1.10 19.35
CA GLY A 135 -22.60 1.74 19.15
C GLY A 135 -23.47 1.04 18.10
N ASP A 136 -24.68 1.57 17.94
CA ASP A 136 -25.68 0.96 17.06
C ASP A 136 -25.40 1.23 15.59
N VAL A 137 -25.40 0.16 14.82
CA VAL A 137 -25.32 0.22 13.36
C VAL A 137 -26.71 0.21 12.76
N GLU A 138 -27.12 1.37 12.24
CA GLU A 138 -28.44 1.56 11.65
C GLU A 138 -28.44 1.15 10.17
N LYS A 139 -29.42 0.36 9.77
CA LYS A 139 -29.61 -0.03 8.37
C LYS A 139 -29.87 1.18 7.47
N GLY A 140 -29.25 1.18 6.29
CA GLY A 140 -29.44 2.25 5.30
C GLY A 140 -28.75 3.59 5.61
N LYS A 141 -27.96 3.65 6.68
CA LYS A 141 -27.11 4.80 6.93
C LYS A 141 -25.74 4.60 6.27
N PRO A 142 -25.09 5.68 5.83
CA PRO A 142 -23.77 5.59 5.21
C PRO A 142 -22.67 5.38 6.25
N TYR A 143 -21.83 4.40 6.00
CA TYR A 143 -20.61 4.11 6.76
C TYR A 143 -19.43 4.03 5.81
N ARG A 144 -18.27 4.42 6.30
CA ARG A 144 -17.03 4.47 5.55
C ARG A 144 -15.90 3.82 6.34
N ALA A 145 -15.04 3.08 5.64
CA ALA A 145 -13.73 2.73 6.14
C ALA A 145 -12.71 3.76 5.67
N ARG A 146 -11.79 4.14 6.55
CA ARG A 146 -10.58 4.89 6.24
C ARG A 146 -9.38 4.01 6.53
N VAL A 147 -8.41 4.00 5.63
CA VAL A 147 -7.21 3.16 5.76
C VAL A 147 -5.97 3.99 5.46
N HIS A 148 -4.97 3.83 6.30
CA HIS A 148 -3.65 4.43 6.14
C HIS A 148 -2.59 3.37 6.45
N ALA A 149 -1.51 3.31 5.69
CA ALA A 149 -0.43 2.36 5.89
C ALA A 149 0.94 3.03 5.81
N ARG A 150 1.87 2.55 6.64
CA ARG A 150 3.26 3.01 6.64
C ARG A 150 4.22 1.87 6.91
N LEU A 151 5.44 2.00 6.38
CA LEU A 151 6.55 1.12 6.72
C LEU A 151 7.03 1.41 8.14
N ASP A 152 7.21 0.38 8.95
CA ASP A 152 7.77 0.50 10.30
C ASP A 152 9.31 0.45 10.23
N LYS A 153 9.95 1.60 10.22
CA LYS A 153 11.41 1.72 10.21
C LYS A 153 12.05 1.41 11.57
N VAL A 154 11.26 1.37 12.64
CA VAL A 154 11.76 1.18 14.01
C VAL A 154 12.19 -0.27 14.26
N GLY A 155 11.59 -1.23 13.57
CA GLY A 155 11.93 -2.65 13.65
C GLY A 155 13.27 -3.04 12.99
N LEU A 156 13.92 -2.13 12.26
CA LEU A 156 15.21 -2.39 11.65
C LEU A 156 16.32 -2.40 12.72
N SER A 157 17.25 -3.36 12.63
CA SER A 157 18.42 -3.41 13.51
C SER A 157 19.29 -2.15 13.37
N GLU A 158 19.96 -1.72 14.46
CA GLU A 158 20.71 -0.46 14.52
C GLU A 158 21.65 -0.18 13.32
N PRO A 159 22.50 -1.12 12.86
CA PRO A 159 23.37 -0.82 11.72
C PRO A 159 22.58 -0.63 10.42
N LEU A 160 21.45 -1.30 10.25
CA LEU A 160 20.59 -1.15 9.07
C LEU A 160 19.79 0.14 9.14
N ARG A 161 19.32 0.54 10.33
CA ARG A 161 18.59 1.78 10.55
C ARG A 161 19.39 2.99 10.07
N SER A 162 20.69 3.07 10.40
CA SER A 162 21.54 4.19 9.98
C SER A 162 21.75 4.24 8.46
N ILE A 163 21.84 3.12 7.79
CA ILE A 163 22.00 3.03 6.33
C ILE A 163 20.71 3.44 5.63
N PHE A 164 19.56 2.99 6.11
CA PHE A 164 18.24 3.22 5.47
C PHE A 164 17.59 4.54 5.87
N PHE A 165 18.00 5.17 6.98
CA PHE A 165 17.52 6.51 7.37
C PHE A 165 17.83 7.59 6.33
N PHE A 166 18.93 7.44 5.58
CA PHE A 166 19.33 8.36 4.53
C PHE A 166 18.77 8.03 3.15
N SER A 167 18.04 6.92 3.01
CA SER A 167 17.46 6.52 1.75
C SER A 167 15.96 6.81 1.73
N SER A 168 15.55 7.79 0.93
CA SER A 168 14.13 8.07 0.65
C SER A 168 13.41 6.89 -0.01
N LEU A 169 14.15 5.87 -0.47
CA LEU A 169 13.61 4.64 -1.08
C LEU A 169 12.82 3.77 -0.09
N TRP A 170 12.97 4.03 1.21
CA TRP A 170 12.27 3.32 2.29
C TRP A 170 11.17 4.19 2.94
N ASP A 171 10.83 5.32 2.32
CA ASP A 171 9.74 6.19 2.77
C ASP A 171 8.42 5.72 2.15
N VAL A 172 7.91 4.60 2.66
CA VAL A 172 6.62 4.08 2.24
C VAL A 172 5.57 4.51 3.25
N GLU A 173 4.82 5.53 2.89
CA GLU A 173 3.65 6.00 3.62
C GLU A 173 2.57 6.36 2.60
N THR A 174 1.34 5.95 2.86
CA THR A 174 0.21 6.21 1.96
C THR A 174 -0.61 7.40 2.43
N ASP A 175 -1.29 8.06 1.52
CA ASP A 175 -2.42 8.90 1.91
C ASP A 175 -3.55 8.06 2.49
N TRP A 176 -4.49 8.71 3.19
CA TRP A 176 -5.72 8.08 3.65
C TRP A 176 -6.62 7.71 2.48
N ALA A 177 -6.87 6.43 2.32
CA ALA A 177 -7.84 5.91 1.35
C ALA A 177 -9.19 5.64 2.03
N HIS A 178 -10.27 5.78 1.26
CA HIS A 178 -11.62 5.62 1.76
C HIS A 178 -12.40 4.61 0.94
N GLY A 179 -13.36 3.92 1.58
CA GLY A 179 -14.28 3.04 0.91
C GLY A 179 -15.58 2.87 1.69
N ASP A 180 -16.68 2.72 0.98
CA ASP A 180 -17.99 2.55 1.60
C ASP A 180 -18.15 1.16 2.20
N LEU A 181 -18.82 1.11 3.37
CA LEU A 181 -19.14 -0.12 4.05
C LEU A 181 -20.63 -0.44 3.88
N LYS A 182 -20.92 -1.70 3.51
CA LYS A 182 -22.28 -2.20 3.41
C LYS A 182 -22.78 -2.62 4.79
N THR A 183 -24.00 -2.24 5.12
CA THR A 183 -24.75 -2.73 6.29
C THR A 183 -25.76 -3.81 5.86
N PRO A 184 -26.17 -4.69 6.77
CA PRO A 184 -27.16 -5.74 6.47
C PRO A 184 -28.53 -5.21 6.02
#